data_12c162edc5520df2b7a4f35c0a9b53d9
#
_entry.id   12c162edc5520df2b7a4f35c0a9b53d9
#
_cell.length_a   1.000
_cell.length_b   1.000
_cell.length_c   1.000
_cell.angle_alpha   90.00
_cell.angle_beta   90.00
_cell.angle_gamma   90.00
#
_symmetry.space_group_name_H-M   'P 1'
#
loop_
_entity.id
_entity.type
_entity.pdbx_description
1 polymer ?
#
loop_
_entity_poly.entity_id
_entity_poly.type
_entity_poly.pdbx_seq_one_letter_code
_entity_poly.pdbx_strand_id
1 'polypeptide(L)'
;MFEYHAAFPQAKPLFTQHSMISIRKSLDRGYADHGWLKSFHSFSFASYHDPQFMGWGNLRVINEDRIAPGSGFGTHGHRDMEIISYVLKGELAHQDSMGNIEGIPPGDVQRMSAGSGVMHSEFNHAPDETTHFFQIWIEPNVFGIPPSYEQKTVPPTTKRGALTRIAGPEGALVKIHADASLYAGFFDGAEQFTLALQANRKAYVHLVRGELQVNGHALQSGDAAMLDKEAQVLLTNGVDAEVLVFDLAP
;
A
#
# COMPACT_ATOMS: atom_id res chain seq x y z
N MET A 1 -64.80 24.55 19.41
CA MET A 1 -63.66 23.77 19.96
C MET A 1 -63.09 22.99 18.79
N PHE A 2 -62.04 23.52 18.19
CA PHE A 2 -61.35 22.86 17.07
C PHE A 2 -59.99 22.37 17.56
N GLU A 3 -59.81 21.04 17.57
CA GLU A 3 -58.52 20.41 17.92
C GLU A 3 -57.62 20.44 16.66
N TYR A 4 -56.46 21.09 16.80
CA TYR A 4 -55.35 21.04 15.85
C TYR A 4 -54.44 19.82 16.17
N HIS A 5 -54.53 18.78 15.36
CA HIS A 5 -53.51 17.72 15.37
C HIS A 5 -52.28 18.17 14.60
N ALA A 6 -51.23 18.46 15.33
CA ALA A 6 -49.90 18.66 14.75
C ALA A 6 -49.32 17.30 14.34
N ALA A 7 -49.15 17.07 13.03
CA ALA A 7 -48.45 15.92 12.50
C ALA A 7 -46.93 16.15 12.64
N PHE A 8 -46.25 15.33 13.42
CA PHE A 8 -44.79 15.30 13.50
C PHE A 8 -44.24 14.77 12.16
N PRO A 9 -43.23 15.42 11.56
CA PRO A 9 -42.61 14.88 10.36
C PRO A 9 -41.87 13.59 10.71
N GLN A 10 -42.22 12.49 10.03
CA GLN A 10 -41.50 11.22 10.13
C GLN A 10 -40.09 11.42 9.62
N ALA A 11 -39.10 11.08 10.45
CA ALA A 11 -37.69 11.07 10.07
C ALA A 11 -37.53 10.12 8.87
N LYS A 12 -36.97 10.65 7.78
CA LYS A 12 -36.58 9.83 6.63
C LYS A 12 -35.57 8.79 7.10
N PRO A 13 -35.67 7.52 6.65
CA PRO A 13 -34.69 6.51 7.02
C PRO A 13 -33.32 6.99 6.55
N LEU A 14 -32.34 7.00 7.46
CA LEU A 14 -30.92 7.12 7.11
C LEU A 14 -30.64 5.98 6.13
N PHE A 15 -30.23 6.32 4.92
CA PHE A 15 -29.68 5.35 3.98
C PHE A 15 -28.50 4.69 4.68
N THR A 16 -28.64 3.45 5.11
CA THR A 16 -27.53 2.61 5.54
C THR A 16 -26.64 2.41 4.32
N GLN A 17 -25.52 3.13 4.29
CA GLN A 17 -24.45 2.83 3.32
C GLN A 17 -24.04 1.37 3.56
N HIS A 18 -24.29 0.51 2.57
CA HIS A 18 -23.86 -0.89 2.68
C HIS A 18 -22.34 -0.93 2.66
N SER A 19 -21.77 -1.47 3.72
CA SER A 19 -20.34 -1.78 3.77
C SER A 19 -20.00 -2.78 2.66
N MET A 20 -18.84 -2.62 2.03
CA MET A 20 -18.40 -3.49 0.94
C MET A 20 -16.96 -3.92 1.16
N ILE A 21 -16.77 -5.25 1.26
CA ILE A 21 -15.46 -5.87 1.26
C ILE A 21 -15.38 -6.79 0.04
N SER A 22 -14.36 -6.59 -0.79
CA SER A 22 -14.04 -7.48 -1.89
C SER A 22 -12.63 -8.04 -1.75
N ILE A 23 -12.47 -9.32 -2.07
CA ILE A 23 -11.18 -10.00 -1.97
C ILE A 23 -10.56 -10.10 -3.36
N ARG A 24 -9.37 -9.55 -3.52
CA ARG A 24 -8.50 -9.74 -4.68
C ARG A 24 -7.58 -10.91 -4.41
N LYS A 25 -7.79 -12.03 -5.08
CA LYS A 25 -6.93 -13.20 -4.91
C LYS A 25 -5.55 -12.98 -5.55
N SER A 26 -4.54 -13.56 -4.94
CA SER A 26 -3.15 -13.47 -5.42
C SER A 26 -3.02 -13.91 -6.88
N LEU A 27 -3.70 -15.00 -7.25
CA LEU A 27 -3.67 -15.56 -8.61
C LEU A 27 -4.47 -14.76 -9.66
N ASP A 28 -5.32 -13.82 -9.22
CA ASP A 28 -6.08 -12.94 -10.11
C ASP A 28 -5.33 -11.65 -10.45
N ARG A 29 -4.14 -11.45 -9.88
CA ARG A 29 -3.28 -10.28 -10.19
C ARG A 29 -2.68 -10.45 -11.59
N GLY A 30 -2.36 -9.31 -12.24
CA GLY A 30 -1.55 -9.32 -13.44
C GLY A 30 -0.18 -9.94 -13.18
N TYR A 31 0.38 -10.64 -14.16
CA TYR A 31 1.71 -11.22 -14.07
C TYR A 31 2.53 -10.86 -15.30
N ALA A 32 3.76 -10.41 -15.11
CA ALA A 32 4.74 -10.19 -16.16
C ALA A 32 6.04 -10.92 -15.82
N ASP A 33 6.64 -11.58 -16.81
CA ASP A 33 7.96 -12.21 -16.72
C ASP A 33 8.84 -11.72 -17.87
N HIS A 34 9.86 -10.94 -17.51
CA HIS A 34 10.83 -10.38 -18.46
C HIS A 34 12.19 -11.10 -18.37
N GLY A 35 12.23 -12.30 -17.76
CA GLY A 35 13.44 -13.05 -17.49
C GLY A 35 14.18 -12.52 -16.26
N TRP A 36 14.61 -11.29 -16.29
CA TRP A 36 15.30 -10.63 -15.17
C TRP A 36 14.35 -10.07 -14.10
N LEU A 37 13.08 -9.80 -14.46
CA LEU A 37 12.04 -9.28 -13.58
C LEU A 37 10.81 -10.19 -13.64
N LYS A 38 10.34 -10.64 -12.46
CA LYS A 38 9.01 -11.21 -12.27
C LYS A 38 8.19 -10.25 -11.45
N SER A 39 7.05 -9.81 -11.99
CA SER A 39 6.21 -8.77 -11.38
C SER A 39 4.76 -9.20 -11.32
N PHE A 40 4.15 -9.06 -10.13
CA PHE A 40 2.71 -9.27 -9.92
C PHE A 40 2.03 -7.92 -9.69
N HIS A 41 1.05 -7.60 -10.52
CA HIS A 41 0.38 -6.30 -10.52
C HIS A 41 -0.99 -6.40 -9.85
N SER A 42 -1.19 -5.72 -8.73
CA SER A 42 -2.51 -5.63 -8.08
C SER A 42 -3.48 -4.77 -8.88
N PHE A 43 -2.97 -3.76 -9.59
CA PHE A 43 -3.71 -2.86 -10.47
C PHE A 43 -3.09 -2.82 -11.86
N SER A 44 -3.83 -2.25 -12.82
CA SER A 44 -3.34 -2.04 -14.19
C SER A 44 -2.03 -1.27 -14.21
N PHE A 45 -1.01 -1.86 -14.82
CA PHE A 45 0.33 -1.30 -14.91
C PHE A 45 1.06 -1.80 -16.15
N ALA A 46 1.83 -0.94 -16.81
CA ALA A 46 2.56 -1.23 -18.05
C ALA A 46 1.64 -1.89 -19.11
N SER A 47 1.93 -3.12 -19.53
CA SER A 47 1.14 -3.88 -20.51
C SER A 47 -0.07 -4.61 -19.91
N TYR A 48 -0.15 -4.74 -18.57
CA TYR A 48 -1.30 -5.34 -17.91
C TYR A 48 -2.43 -4.32 -17.79
N HIS A 49 -3.60 -4.64 -18.35
CA HIS A 49 -4.77 -3.78 -18.28
C HIS A 49 -6.02 -4.57 -17.87
N ASP A 50 -6.60 -4.18 -16.72
CA ASP A 50 -7.88 -4.66 -16.21
C ASP A 50 -8.71 -3.46 -15.78
N PRO A 51 -9.81 -3.13 -16.50
CA PRO A 51 -10.61 -1.94 -16.20
C PRO A 51 -11.31 -1.99 -14.83
N GLN A 52 -11.41 -3.16 -14.20
CA GLN A 52 -11.94 -3.30 -12.85
C GLN A 52 -10.90 -2.99 -11.76
N PHE A 53 -9.61 -2.99 -12.12
CA PHE A 53 -8.49 -2.79 -11.21
C PHE A 53 -7.53 -1.73 -11.74
N MET A 54 -8.02 -0.48 -11.81
CA MET A 54 -7.22 0.69 -12.21
C MET A 54 -6.52 1.37 -11.03
N GLY A 55 -6.95 1.08 -9.81
CA GLY A 55 -6.50 1.63 -8.54
C GLY A 55 -7.56 1.45 -7.46
N TRP A 56 -7.30 1.93 -6.24
CA TRP A 56 -8.26 1.94 -5.14
C TRP A 56 -8.10 3.21 -4.31
N GLY A 57 -9.11 4.10 -4.35
CA GLY A 57 -8.93 5.46 -3.85
C GLY A 57 -7.76 6.12 -4.59
N ASN A 58 -6.87 6.78 -3.87
CA ASN A 58 -5.65 7.35 -4.44
C ASN A 58 -4.44 6.39 -4.50
N LEU A 59 -4.62 5.09 -4.19
CA LEU A 59 -3.60 4.05 -4.39
C LEU A 59 -3.62 3.59 -5.85
N ARG A 60 -2.53 3.82 -6.57
CA ARG A 60 -2.44 3.61 -8.03
C ARG A 60 -1.68 2.35 -8.42
N VAL A 61 -0.62 2.00 -7.70
CA VAL A 61 0.22 0.84 -8.00
C VAL A 61 0.56 0.09 -6.72
N ILE A 62 0.44 -1.23 -6.77
CA ILE A 62 1.15 -2.18 -5.91
C ILE A 62 1.67 -3.28 -6.84
N ASN A 63 2.97 -3.26 -7.08
CA ASN A 63 3.69 -4.33 -7.76
C ASN A 63 4.53 -5.09 -6.75
N GLU A 64 4.45 -6.41 -6.81
CA GLU A 64 5.33 -7.31 -6.08
C GLU A 64 6.40 -7.80 -7.06
N ASP A 65 7.60 -7.29 -6.90
CA ASP A 65 8.70 -7.43 -7.86
C ASP A 65 9.82 -8.30 -7.33
N ARG A 66 10.35 -9.15 -8.22
CA ARG A 66 11.54 -9.96 -7.99
C ARG A 66 12.54 -9.69 -9.10
N ILE A 67 13.66 -9.04 -8.74
CA ILE A 67 14.74 -8.69 -9.66
C ILE A 67 15.86 -9.71 -9.53
N ALA A 68 16.25 -10.32 -10.66
CA ALA A 68 17.36 -11.25 -10.73
C ALA A 68 18.70 -10.56 -10.38
N PRO A 69 19.73 -11.33 -9.93
CA PRO A 69 21.07 -10.81 -9.68
C PRO A 69 21.62 -10.02 -10.88
N GLY A 70 22.31 -8.92 -10.60
CA GLY A 70 22.98 -8.09 -11.60
C GLY A 70 22.02 -7.40 -12.59
N SER A 71 20.75 -7.23 -12.25
CA SER A 71 19.71 -6.66 -13.12
C SER A 71 18.93 -5.56 -12.42
N GLY A 72 18.13 -4.81 -13.18
CA GLY A 72 17.30 -3.74 -12.62
C GLY A 72 16.66 -2.85 -13.67
N PHE A 73 15.95 -1.84 -13.19
CA PHE A 73 15.34 -0.81 -14.02
C PHE A 73 16.37 0.28 -14.35
N GLY A 74 16.64 0.46 -15.63
CA GLY A 74 17.46 1.55 -16.12
C GLY A 74 16.85 2.93 -15.81
N THR A 75 17.62 3.99 -16.03
CA THR A 75 17.18 5.36 -15.74
C THR A 75 15.87 5.70 -16.46
N HIS A 76 14.86 6.08 -15.68
CA HIS A 76 13.55 6.49 -16.16
C HIS A 76 12.98 7.61 -15.30
N GLY A 77 11.94 8.29 -15.80
CA GLY A 77 11.42 9.51 -15.18
C GLY A 77 10.06 9.32 -14.53
N HIS A 78 9.84 10.06 -13.44
CA HIS A 78 8.54 10.21 -12.77
C HIS A 78 8.20 11.67 -12.55
N ARG A 79 6.90 11.95 -12.46
CA ARG A 79 6.36 13.26 -12.11
C ARG A 79 5.09 13.08 -11.27
N ASP A 80 4.93 13.95 -10.27
CA ASP A 80 3.72 14.06 -9.45
C ASP A 80 3.18 12.72 -8.95
N MET A 81 4.09 11.91 -8.33
CA MET A 81 3.77 10.62 -7.74
C MET A 81 4.56 10.43 -6.44
N GLU A 82 3.91 9.89 -5.43
CA GLU A 82 4.56 9.39 -4.23
C GLU A 82 4.91 7.91 -4.46
N ILE A 83 6.21 7.61 -4.54
CA ILE A 83 6.74 6.29 -4.85
C ILE A 83 7.38 5.72 -3.59
N ILE A 84 6.97 4.53 -3.18
CA ILE A 84 7.43 3.87 -1.96
C ILE A 84 7.94 2.50 -2.32
N SER A 85 9.17 2.17 -1.87
CA SER A 85 9.74 0.83 -1.96
C SER A 85 9.77 0.20 -0.57
N TYR A 86 9.24 -1.03 -0.46
CA TYR A 86 9.23 -1.84 0.75
C TYR A 86 9.92 -3.17 0.47
N VAL A 87 11.16 -3.32 0.93
CA VAL A 87 12.02 -4.45 0.61
C VAL A 87 11.81 -5.60 1.59
N LEU A 88 11.60 -6.80 1.05
CA LEU A 88 11.35 -8.04 1.80
C LEU A 88 12.59 -8.92 1.90
N LYS A 89 13.40 -8.94 0.83
CA LYS A 89 14.61 -9.79 0.74
C LYS A 89 15.61 -9.17 -0.23
N GLY A 90 16.89 -9.43 0.00
CA GLY A 90 17.99 -8.85 -0.78
C GLY A 90 18.18 -7.37 -0.46
N GLU A 91 18.69 -6.61 -1.40
CA GLU A 91 18.85 -5.16 -1.31
C GLU A 91 18.45 -4.52 -2.64
N LEU A 92 17.71 -3.43 -2.58
CA LEU A 92 17.37 -2.63 -3.76
C LEU A 92 18.28 -1.40 -3.78
N ALA A 93 19.20 -1.31 -4.75
CA ALA A 93 20.00 -0.12 -4.96
C ALA A 93 19.20 0.95 -5.72
N HIS A 94 19.20 2.17 -5.21
CA HIS A 94 18.53 3.33 -5.79
C HIS A 94 19.56 4.40 -6.15
N GLN A 95 19.39 5.03 -7.31
CA GLN A 95 20.13 6.22 -7.71
C GLN A 95 19.19 7.18 -8.41
N ASP A 96 19.26 8.49 -8.09
CA ASP A 96 18.40 9.51 -8.69
C ASP A 96 19.13 10.79 -9.12
N SER A 97 18.42 11.65 -9.86
CA SER A 97 18.92 12.91 -10.38
C SER A 97 19.09 14.00 -9.31
N MET A 98 18.66 13.76 -8.07
CA MET A 98 18.91 14.64 -6.92
C MET A 98 20.29 14.36 -6.28
N GLY A 99 20.93 13.25 -6.65
CA GLY A 99 22.25 12.83 -6.15
C GLY A 99 22.20 11.78 -5.05
N ASN A 100 21.02 11.21 -4.74
CA ASN A 100 20.93 10.10 -3.82
C ASN A 100 21.47 8.83 -4.50
N ILE A 101 22.29 8.06 -3.76
CA ILE A 101 22.79 6.74 -4.12
C ILE A 101 22.73 5.92 -2.84
N GLU A 102 21.73 5.05 -2.74
CA GLU A 102 21.39 4.35 -1.51
C GLU A 102 21.10 2.86 -1.76
N GLY A 103 21.45 2.02 -0.78
CA GLY A 103 20.96 0.65 -0.69
C GLY A 103 19.76 0.59 0.25
N ILE A 104 18.70 -0.10 -0.13
CA ILE A 104 17.48 -0.27 0.64
C ILE A 104 17.41 -1.74 1.08
N PRO A 105 17.88 -2.09 2.29
CA PRO A 105 17.82 -3.45 2.80
C PRO A 105 16.41 -3.81 3.30
N PRO A 106 16.13 -5.09 3.58
CA PRO A 106 14.91 -5.53 4.25
C PRO A 106 14.74 -4.83 5.61
N GLY A 107 13.49 -4.37 5.85
CA GLY A 107 13.16 -3.61 7.05
C GLY A 107 13.24 -2.10 6.88
N ASP A 108 13.80 -1.61 5.77
CA ASP A 108 13.71 -0.20 5.41
C ASP A 108 12.46 0.08 4.59
N VAL A 109 11.94 1.29 4.73
CA VAL A 109 10.98 1.93 3.84
C VAL A 109 11.65 3.12 3.18
N GLN A 110 11.59 3.16 1.85
CA GLN A 110 12.07 4.27 1.06
C GLN A 110 10.89 4.99 0.45
N ARG A 111 10.94 6.33 0.40
CA ARG A 111 9.99 7.17 -0.30
C ARG A 111 10.71 8.18 -1.19
N MET A 112 10.26 8.26 -2.45
CA MET A 112 10.62 9.30 -3.40
C MET A 112 9.35 10.06 -3.81
N SER A 113 9.28 11.36 -3.45
CA SER A 113 8.27 12.26 -4.02
C SER A 113 8.78 12.77 -5.35
N ALA A 114 8.13 12.41 -6.46
CA ALA A 114 8.60 12.77 -7.80
C ALA A 114 8.38 14.25 -8.13
N GLY A 115 7.34 14.87 -7.58
CA GLY A 115 7.05 16.31 -7.69
C GLY A 115 7.19 16.85 -9.12
N SER A 116 7.95 17.93 -9.31
CA SER A 116 8.15 18.58 -10.61
C SER A 116 8.90 17.72 -11.63
N GLY A 117 9.47 16.59 -11.19
CA GLY A 117 10.14 15.61 -12.04
C GLY A 117 11.46 15.11 -11.43
N VAL A 118 11.69 13.81 -11.54
CA VAL A 118 12.90 13.14 -11.12
C VAL A 118 13.22 12.01 -12.09
N MET A 119 14.50 11.77 -12.34
CA MET A 119 15.00 10.59 -13.05
C MET A 119 15.63 9.67 -12.02
N HIS A 120 15.33 8.35 -12.07
CA HIS A 120 15.96 7.38 -11.17
C HIS A 120 16.18 6.02 -11.83
N SER A 121 16.97 5.19 -11.19
CA SER A 121 17.20 3.79 -11.53
C SER A 121 17.14 2.96 -10.26
N GLU A 122 16.69 1.70 -10.39
CA GLU A 122 16.59 0.74 -9.30
C GLU A 122 17.22 -0.58 -9.73
N PHE A 123 18.16 -1.11 -8.94
CA PHE A 123 19.01 -2.21 -9.37
C PHE A 123 19.26 -3.23 -8.26
N ASN A 124 19.40 -4.50 -8.62
CA ASN A 124 19.90 -5.54 -7.74
C ASN A 124 21.39 -5.78 -8.07
N HIS A 125 22.29 -5.29 -7.23
CA HIS A 125 23.73 -5.47 -7.39
C HIS A 125 24.28 -6.77 -6.79
N ALA A 126 23.44 -7.56 -6.09
CA ALA A 126 23.87 -8.84 -5.56
C ALA A 126 24.30 -9.78 -6.71
N PRO A 127 25.35 -10.60 -6.51
CA PRO A 127 25.83 -11.51 -7.56
C PRO A 127 24.95 -12.77 -7.71
N ASP A 128 24.24 -13.18 -6.67
CA ASP A 128 23.57 -14.48 -6.58
C ASP A 128 22.25 -14.47 -5.82
N GLU A 129 21.82 -13.32 -5.28
CA GLU A 129 20.55 -13.19 -4.54
C GLU A 129 19.53 -12.37 -5.31
N THR A 130 18.28 -12.87 -5.38
CA THR A 130 17.13 -12.12 -5.93
C THR A 130 16.67 -11.07 -4.93
N THR A 131 16.51 -9.83 -5.39
CA THR A 131 15.82 -8.78 -4.61
C THR A 131 14.32 -8.93 -4.76
N HIS A 132 13.60 -8.99 -3.62
CA HIS A 132 12.14 -9.08 -3.56
C HIS A 132 11.60 -7.89 -2.78
N PHE A 133 10.71 -7.10 -3.40
CA PHE A 133 10.17 -5.87 -2.82
C PHE A 133 8.79 -5.54 -3.38
N PHE A 134 8.10 -4.61 -2.72
CA PHE A 134 6.91 -3.96 -3.24
C PHE A 134 7.26 -2.56 -3.76
N GLN A 135 6.83 -2.26 -4.99
CA GLN A 135 6.78 -0.93 -5.55
C GLN A 135 5.35 -0.40 -5.41
N ILE A 136 5.18 0.69 -4.67
CA ILE A 136 3.88 1.27 -4.32
C ILE A 136 3.83 2.70 -4.82
N TRP A 137 2.76 3.07 -5.54
CA TRP A 137 2.53 4.44 -6.00
C TRP A 137 1.21 4.96 -5.46
N ILE A 138 1.27 6.15 -4.84
CA ILE A 138 0.11 6.86 -4.29
C ILE A 138 0.03 8.22 -4.98
N GLU A 139 -1.16 8.57 -5.49
CA GLU A 139 -1.40 9.86 -6.11
C GLU A 139 -1.33 10.98 -5.05
N PRO A 140 -0.49 12.02 -5.27
CA PRO A 140 -0.36 13.12 -4.32
C PRO A 140 -1.57 14.04 -4.36
N ASN A 141 -1.78 14.79 -3.28
CA ASN A 141 -2.75 15.88 -3.24
C ASN A 141 -2.12 17.27 -3.49
N VAL A 142 -0.79 17.32 -3.70
CA VAL A 142 -0.04 18.54 -4.05
C VAL A 142 0.89 18.22 -5.20
N PHE A 143 0.81 18.98 -6.28
CA PHE A 143 1.54 18.77 -7.52
C PHE A 143 2.68 19.77 -7.70
N GLY A 144 3.69 19.41 -8.51
CA GLY A 144 4.78 20.29 -8.90
C GLY A 144 5.71 20.71 -7.77
N ILE A 145 5.68 20.04 -6.63
CA ILE A 145 6.60 20.29 -5.50
C ILE A 145 8.04 19.92 -5.89
N PRO A 146 9.07 20.46 -5.23
CA PRO A 146 10.44 19.96 -5.40
C PRO A 146 10.50 18.45 -5.12
N PRO A 147 11.18 17.65 -5.96
CA PRO A 147 11.37 16.24 -5.70
C PRO A 147 12.17 16.04 -4.40
N SER A 148 11.91 14.94 -3.72
CA SER A 148 12.58 14.66 -2.45
C SER A 148 12.69 13.17 -2.18
N TYR A 149 13.63 12.77 -1.33
CA TYR A 149 13.93 11.40 -0.95
C TYR A 149 13.95 11.26 0.58
N GLU A 150 13.41 10.18 1.09
CA GLU A 150 13.55 9.74 2.49
C GLU A 150 13.67 8.23 2.56
N GLN A 151 14.54 7.74 3.47
CA GLN A 151 14.66 6.32 3.81
C GLN A 151 14.78 6.18 5.33
N LYS A 152 14.07 5.22 5.91
CA LYS A 152 14.06 4.94 7.35
C LYS A 152 13.94 3.46 7.61
N THR A 153 14.65 3.00 8.63
CA THR A 153 14.50 1.62 9.14
C THR A 153 13.25 1.53 10.01
N VAL A 154 12.42 0.52 9.73
CA VAL A 154 11.22 0.18 10.54
C VAL A 154 11.63 -0.89 11.55
N PRO A 155 11.73 -0.58 12.85
CA PRO A 155 12.10 -1.57 13.84
C PRO A 155 11.09 -2.74 13.84
N PRO A 156 11.53 -4.01 13.73
CA PRO A 156 10.59 -5.15 13.71
C PRO A 156 9.70 -5.23 14.95
N THR A 157 10.22 -4.79 16.11
CA THR A 157 9.50 -4.78 17.37
C THR A 157 8.27 -3.85 17.38
N THR A 158 8.25 -2.80 16.55
CA THR A 158 7.11 -1.87 16.46
C THR A 158 5.98 -2.41 15.59
N LYS A 159 6.25 -3.45 14.79
CA LYS A 159 5.28 -4.10 13.89
C LYS A 159 4.60 -5.32 14.53
N ARG A 160 5.14 -5.88 15.61
CA ARG A 160 4.64 -7.12 16.21
C ARG A 160 3.35 -6.90 16.99
N GLY A 161 2.25 -7.55 16.57
CA GLY A 161 0.92 -7.38 17.15
C GLY A 161 0.36 -5.96 17.02
N ALA A 162 0.93 -5.13 16.13
CA ALA A 162 0.59 -3.73 15.96
C ALA A 162 0.77 -3.30 14.49
N LEU A 163 0.17 -2.15 14.13
CA LEU A 163 0.40 -1.48 12.87
C LEU A 163 1.29 -0.25 13.09
N THR A 164 2.49 -0.28 12.49
CA THR A 164 3.39 0.88 12.44
C THR A 164 3.10 1.69 11.19
N ARG A 165 2.79 3.00 11.34
CA ARG A 165 2.58 3.90 10.19
C ARG A 165 3.92 4.25 9.55
N ILE A 166 4.24 3.54 8.47
CA ILE A 166 5.54 3.64 7.78
C ILE A 166 5.60 4.78 6.77
N ALA A 167 4.47 5.13 6.12
CA ALA A 167 4.37 6.31 5.27
C ALA A 167 3.02 7.02 5.48
N GLY A 168 3.00 8.34 5.34
CA GLY A 168 1.80 9.15 5.52
C GLY A 168 2.13 10.64 5.62
N PRO A 169 1.13 11.49 5.94
CA PRO A 169 1.37 12.88 6.32
C PRO A 169 2.25 13.00 7.56
N GLU A 170 2.33 14.20 8.13
CA GLU A 170 3.12 14.47 9.35
C GLU A 170 2.96 13.38 10.43
N GLY A 171 4.08 12.99 11.05
CA GLY A 171 4.14 12.00 12.11
C GLY A 171 4.20 10.54 11.64
N ALA A 172 4.25 10.25 10.34
CA ALA A 172 4.65 8.95 9.80
C ALA A 172 6.18 8.81 9.78
N LEU A 173 6.68 7.59 9.59
CA LEU A 173 8.12 7.33 9.54
C LEU A 173 8.77 8.03 8.35
N VAL A 174 8.20 7.91 7.14
CA VAL A 174 8.52 8.76 5.99
C VAL A 174 7.29 9.57 5.59
N LYS A 175 7.52 10.83 5.20
CA LYS A 175 6.44 11.75 4.83
C LYS A 175 6.07 11.58 3.36
N ILE A 176 4.76 11.51 3.07
CA ILE A 176 4.19 11.63 1.73
C ILE A 176 3.28 12.86 1.62
N HIS A 177 3.15 13.41 0.42
CA HIS A 177 2.28 14.54 0.10
C HIS A 177 0.96 14.06 -0.50
N ALA A 178 0.35 13.08 0.17
CA ALA A 178 -0.92 12.46 -0.21
C ALA A 178 -1.83 12.32 1.00
N ASP A 179 -3.14 12.37 0.78
CA ASP A 179 -4.13 12.02 1.81
C ASP A 179 -4.26 10.49 1.89
N ALA A 180 -3.21 9.87 2.38
CA ALA A 180 -3.10 8.43 2.56
C ALA A 180 -2.16 8.11 3.72
N SER A 181 -2.35 6.94 4.35
CA SER A 181 -1.40 6.38 5.30
C SER A 181 -1.14 4.91 4.97
N LEU A 182 0.13 4.51 4.97
CA LEU A 182 0.56 3.14 4.82
C LEU A 182 1.10 2.63 6.16
N TYR A 183 0.59 1.48 6.57
CA TYR A 183 1.00 0.77 7.77
C TYR A 183 1.59 -0.59 7.41
N ALA A 184 2.54 -1.06 8.23
CA ALA A 184 3.06 -2.42 8.18
C ALA A 184 2.90 -3.09 9.54
N GLY A 185 2.58 -4.38 9.56
CA GLY A 185 2.40 -5.16 10.79
C GLY A 185 2.74 -6.63 10.63
N PHE A 186 3.10 -7.26 11.77
CA PHE A 186 3.28 -8.70 11.89
C PHE A 186 2.28 -9.25 12.90
N PHE A 187 1.59 -10.34 12.53
CA PHE A 187 0.59 -10.97 13.40
C PHE A 187 0.76 -12.48 13.42
N ASP A 188 0.68 -13.05 14.63
CA ASP A 188 0.74 -14.49 14.82
C ASP A 188 -0.09 -14.91 16.04
N GLY A 189 -0.74 -16.08 15.93
CA GLY A 189 -1.53 -16.65 17.01
C GLY A 189 -2.69 -15.76 17.44
N ALA A 190 -2.72 -15.35 18.72
CA ALA A 190 -3.79 -14.56 19.31
C ALA A 190 -3.65 -13.04 19.11
N GLU A 191 -2.62 -12.58 18.40
CA GLU A 191 -2.42 -11.17 18.14
C GLU A 191 -3.53 -10.63 17.23
N GLN A 192 -4.04 -9.45 17.57
CA GLN A 192 -5.10 -8.77 16.82
C GLN A 192 -4.91 -7.26 16.86
N PHE A 193 -5.43 -6.58 15.85
CA PHE A 193 -5.39 -5.12 15.80
C PHE A 193 -6.64 -4.57 15.12
N THR A 194 -7.11 -3.41 15.60
CA THR A 194 -8.21 -2.68 14.98
C THR A 194 -7.71 -1.28 14.57
N LEU A 195 -7.75 -0.99 13.28
CA LEU A 195 -7.54 0.34 12.74
C LEU A 195 -8.91 0.97 12.46
N ALA A 196 -9.27 2.02 13.21
CA ALA A 196 -10.49 2.78 12.94
C ALA A 196 -10.33 3.59 11.65
N LEU A 197 -11.33 3.58 10.80
CA LEU A 197 -11.39 4.38 9.58
C LEU A 197 -12.35 5.55 9.78
N GLN A 198 -11.98 6.72 9.29
CA GLN A 198 -12.91 7.85 9.25
C GLN A 198 -13.99 7.61 8.18
N ALA A 199 -15.12 8.31 8.30
CA ALA A 199 -16.20 8.22 7.32
C ALA A 199 -15.69 8.54 5.89
N ASN A 200 -16.18 7.77 4.92
CA ASN A 200 -15.83 7.86 3.50
C ASN A 200 -14.37 7.50 3.14
N ARG A 201 -13.57 6.98 4.07
CA ARG A 201 -12.26 6.43 3.74
C ARG A 201 -12.39 5.09 3.05
N LYS A 202 -11.44 4.77 2.19
CA LYS A 202 -11.21 3.43 1.65
C LYS A 202 -10.03 2.80 2.34
N ALA A 203 -10.04 1.47 2.47
CA ALA A 203 -8.84 0.77 2.89
C ALA A 203 -8.47 -0.32 1.89
N TYR A 204 -7.17 -0.57 1.77
CA TYR A 204 -6.62 -1.69 1.02
C TYR A 204 -5.69 -2.46 1.95
N VAL A 205 -5.93 -3.75 2.13
CA VAL A 205 -5.12 -4.60 3.00
C VAL A 205 -4.47 -5.66 2.15
N HIS A 206 -3.15 -5.61 2.01
CA HIS A 206 -2.37 -6.59 1.25
C HIS A 206 -1.63 -7.53 2.19
N LEU A 207 -1.93 -8.82 2.11
CA LEU A 207 -1.20 -9.82 2.88
C LEU A 207 0.08 -10.21 2.14
N VAL A 208 1.22 -9.76 2.66
CA VAL A 208 2.54 -9.99 2.08
C VAL A 208 2.93 -11.46 2.17
N ARG A 209 2.73 -12.07 3.34
CA ARG A 209 3.00 -13.50 3.60
C ARG A 209 2.16 -14.03 4.76
N GLY A 210 2.12 -15.35 4.88
CA GLY A 210 1.38 -16.04 5.93
C GLY A 210 -0.13 -16.11 5.66
N GLU A 211 -0.91 -16.19 6.72
CA GLU A 211 -2.37 -16.19 6.70
C GLU A 211 -2.90 -15.13 7.67
N LEU A 212 -4.04 -14.52 7.36
CA LEU A 212 -4.65 -13.48 8.19
C LEU A 212 -6.16 -13.40 7.91
N GLN A 213 -6.95 -13.04 8.90
CA GLN A 213 -8.34 -12.62 8.68
C GLN A 213 -8.46 -11.10 8.73
N VAL A 214 -9.16 -10.55 7.74
CA VAL A 214 -9.50 -9.11 7.65
C VAL A 214 -11.01 -8.99 7.71
N ASN A 215 -11.55 -8.36 8.74
CA ASN A 215 -13.00 -8.24 9.01
C ASN A 215 -13.74 -9.59 8.83
N GLY A 216 -13.12 -10.70 9.29
CA GLY A 216 -13.65 -12.07 9.19
C GLY A 216 -13.41 -12.79 7.86
N HIS A 217 -12.83 -12.14 6.86
CA HIS A 217 -12.46 -12.75 5.57
C HIS A 217 -11.03 -13.29 5.60
N ALA A 218 -10.86 -14.57 5.31
CA ALA A 218 -9.55 -15.22 5.28
C ALA A 218 -8.76 -14.82 4.03
N LEU A 219 -7.52 -14.38 4.25
CA LEU A 219 -6.51 -14.09 3.23
C LEU A 219 -5.35 -15.06 3.34
N GLN A 220 -4.72 -15.36 2.21
CA GLN A 220 -3.45 -16.05 2.05
C GLN A 220 -2.41 -15.13 1.41
N SER A 221 -1.13 -15.50 1.47
CA SER A 221 -0.03 -14.71 0.90
C SER A 221 -0.34 -14.19 -0.50
N GLY A 222 -0.20 -12.88 -0.69
CA GLY A 222 -0.46 -12.18 -1.94
C GLY A 222 -1.94 -11.81 -2.20
N ASP A 223 -2.88 -12.30 -1.36
CA ASP A 223 -4.28 -11.85 -1.41
C ASP A 223 -4.38 -10.42 -0.87
N ALA A 224 -5.45 -9.73 -1.27
CA ALA A 224 -5.79 -8.43 -0.69
C ALA A 224 -7.29 -8.31 -0.42
N ALA A 225 -7.63 -7.50 0.61
CA ALA A 225 -9.00 -7.06 0.88
C ALA A 225 -9.12 -5.56 0.50
N MET A 226 -10.16 -5.25 -0.27
CA MET A 226 -10.55 -3.90 -0.68
C MET A 226 -11.80 -3.52 0.11
N LEU A 227 -11.68 -2.47 0.95
CA LEU A 227 -12.75 -2.06 1.88
C LEU A 227 -13.27 -0.68 1.48
N ASP A 228 -14.58 -0.57 1.31
CA ASP A 228 -15.28 0.69 1.05
C ASP A 228 -16.44 0.84 2.05
N LYS A 229 -16.56 2.02 2.68
CA LYS A 229 -17.59 2.32 3.68
C LYS A 229 -17.55 1.43 4.92
N GLU A 230 -16.39 0.88 5.24
CA GLU A 230 -16.14 0.18 6.49
C GLU A 230 -15.73 1.18 7.59
N ALA A 231 -16.15 0.91 8.82
CA ALA A 231 -15.77 1.75 9.97
C ALA A 231 -14.38 1.41 10.50
N GLN A 232 -13.86 0.24 10.15
CA GLN A 232 -12.58 -0.24 10.67
C GLN A 232 -11.98 -1.34 9.79
N VAL A 233 -10.67 -1.54 9.96
CA VAL A 233 -9.96 -2.76 9.55
C VAL A 233 -9.65 -3.55 10.80
N LEU A 234 -10.23 -4.74 10.94
CA LEU A 234 -9.96 -5.69 12.03
C LEU A 234 -9.07 -6.81 11.50
N LEU A 235 -7.89 -6.96 12.08
CA LEU A 235 -6.90 -8.00 11.78
C LEU A 235 -6.90 -9.04 12.89
N THR A 236 -7.09 -10.32 12.56
CA THR A 236 -7.17 -11.43 13.53
C THR A 236 -6.64 -12.73 12.92
N ASN A 237 -6.38 -13.72 13.78
CA ASN A 237 -6.03 -15.08 13.38
C ASN A 237 -4.83 -15.14 12.43
N GLY A 238 -3.79 -14.35 12.71
CA GLY A 238 -2.55 -14.36 11.95
C GLY A 238 -1.79 -15.66 12.14
N VAL A 239 -1.18 -16.18 11.05
CA VAL A 239 -0.19 -17.25 11.08
C VAL A 239 1.01 -16.76 10.29
N ASP A 240 2.11 -16.44 10.96
CA ASP A 240 3.31 -15.84 10.38
C ASP A 240 3.00 -14.69 9.39
N ALA A 241 1.96 -13.92 9.71
CA ALA A 241 1.43 -12.91 8.81
C ALA A 241 2.28 -11.64 8.80
N GLU A 242 2.63 -11.16 7.60
CA GLU A 242 3.11 -9.81 7.34
C GLU A 242 2.10 -9.09 6.46
N VAL A 243 1.64 -7.90 6.88
CA VAL A 243 0.56 -7.18 6.22
C VAL A 243 0.92 -5.73 5.97
N LEU A 244 0.53 -5.21 4.80
CA LEU A 244 0.50 -3.80 4.48
C LEU A 244 -0.95 -3.33 4.49
N VAL A 245 -1.24 -2.26 5.25
CA VAL A 245 -2.58 -1.68 5.37
C VAL A 245 -2.53 -0.23 4.89
N PHE A 246 -3.39 0.09 3.96
CA PHE A 246 -3.53 1.44 3.40
C PHE A 246 -4.85 2.04 3.87
N ASP A 247 -4.82 3.22 4.47
CA ASP A 247 -5.95 4.10 4.74
C ASP A 247 -5.90 5.23 3.71
N LEU A 248 -6.91 5.31 2.84
CA LEU A 248 -6.87 6.04 1.59
C LEU A 248 -8.01 7.07 1.49
N ALA A 249 -7.76 8.16 0.77
CA ALA A 249 -8.82 9.03 0.26
C ALA A 249 -9.75 8.24 -0.69
N PRO A 250 -11.03 8.65 -0.82
CA PRO A 250 -12.02 8.02 -1.69
C PRO A 250 -11.62 7.92 -3.14
#